data_f55f9caac9fb023b1fe0e74baf10f257
#
_entry.id   f55f9caac9fb023b1fe0e74baf10f257
#
_cell.length_a   1.000
_cell.length_b   1.000
_cell.length_c   1.000
_cell.angle_alpha   90.00
_cell.angle_beta   90.00
_cell.angle_gamma   90.00
#
_symmetry.space_group_name_H-M   'P 1'
#
loop_
_entity.id
_entity.type
_entity.pdbx_description
1 polymer ?
#
loop_
_entity_poly.entity_id
_entity_poly.type
_entity_poly.pdbx_seq_one_letter_code
_entity_poly.pdbx_strand_id
1 'polypeptide(L)'
;MVVVHFVIMGCGRVGARLASTLDAAGHSVAIIDQDSKAFSRLSPDFSGRRVTGVGMDRACLRQANIKDAYAFAAVSSGDNSNIIAARVAREVFHVEHVVARIYDPTRAYLYERLGIPTVASVQRTTESVLRRMLPPDASLIWSHPTGSVGLVNATPSPDWYGLTFRLIEDLTGSRIVFTSRLGTIRTAEPDFV
;
A
#
# COMPACT_ATOMS: atom_id res chain seq x y z
N MET A 1 16.68 16.77 -1.61
CA MET A 1 16.03 15.44 -1.67
C MET A 1 16.97 14.53 -2.46
N VAL A 2 17.26 13.32 -1.97
CA VAL A 2 18.16 12.39 -2.68
C VAL A 2 17.40 11.80 -3.86
N VAL A 3 17.95 11.91 -5.07
CA VAL A 3 17.41 11.27 -6.29
C VAL A 3 17.81 9.81 -6.28
N VAL A 4 16.84 8.90 -6.37
CA VAL A 4 17.08 7.45 -6.43
C VAL A 4 16.38 6.84 -7.65
N HIS A 5 16.76 5.62 -8.03
CA HIS A 5 16.19 4.92 -9.18
C HIS A 5 15.14 3.91 -8.74
N PHE A 6 13.98 3.92 -9.41
CA PHE A 6 12.88 2.98 -9.20
C PHE A 6 12.61 2.16 -10.45
N VAL A 7 12.35 0.87 -10.27
CA VAL A 7 11.93 0.00 -11.36
C VAL A 7 10.54 -0.56 -11.05
N ILE A 8 9.62 -0.43 -12.00
CA ILE A 8 8.23 -0.83 -11.86
C ILE A 8 7.90 -1.85 -12.95
N MET A 9 7.34 -3.00 -12.57
CA MET A 9 6.80 -4.00 -13.49
C MET A 9 5.28 -3.92 -13.54
N GLY A 10 4.74 -3.69 -14.73
CA GLY A 10 3.31 -3.55 -15.03
C GLY A 10 2.88 -2.09 -15.17
N CYS A 11 2.53 -1.68 -16.38
CA CYS A 11 2.02 -0.33 -16.71
C CYS A 11 0.47 -0.31 -16.76
N GLY A 12 -0.16 -0.98 -15.78
CA GLY A 12 -1.58 -0.85 -15.51
C GLY A 12 -1.91 0.45 -14.77
N ARG A 13 -3.15 0.59 -14.30
CA ARG A 13 -3.61 1.78 -13.56
C ARG A 13 -2.71 2.12 -12.34
N VAL A 14 -2.29 1.10 -11.59
CA VAL A 14 -1.43 1.29 -10.41
C VAL A 14 -0.01 1.66 -10.83
N GLY A 15 0.60 0.88 -11.72
CA GLY A 15 1.98 1.10 -12.13
C GLY A 15 2.20 2.42 -12.85
N ALA A 16 1.30 2.78 -13.77
CA ALA A 16 1.37 4.07 -14.47
C ALA A 16 1.25 5.26 -13.49
N ARG A 17 0.32 5.17 -12.51
CA ARG A 17 0.19 6.22 -11.49
C ARG A 17 1.42 6.32 -10.60
N LEU A 18 1.95 5.18 -10.15
CA LEU A 18 3.16 5.11 -9.33
C LEU A 18 4.36 5.70 -10.08
N ALA A 19 4.57 5.29 -11.34
CA ALA A 19 5.67 5.78 -12.17
C ALA A 19 5.60 7.28 -12.36
N SER A 20 4.43 7.82 -12.74
CA SER A 20 4.25 9.26 -12.96
C SER A 20 4.41 10.06 -11.66
N THR A 21 4.00 9.51 -10.50
CA THR A 21 4.17 10.19 -9.22
C THR A 21 5.64 10.28 -8.80
N LEU A 22 6.40 9.19 -8.97
CA LEU A 22 7.83 9.16 -8.63
C LEU A 22 8.66 10.04 -9.58
N ASP A 23 8.35 10.03 -10.86
CA ASP A 23 8.99 10.87 -11.87
C ASP A 23 8.72 12.36 -11.60
N ALA A 24 7.48 12.74 -11.32
CA ALA A 24 7.11 14.11 -10.94
C ALA A 24 7.78 14.57 -9.62
N ALA A 25 8.12 13.63 -8.73
CA ALA A 25 8.90 13.91 -7.52
C ALA A 25 10.41 14.05 -7.80
N GLY A 26 10.86 13.94 -9.06
CA GLY A 26 12.25 14.10 -9.49
C GLY A 26 13.13 12.86 -9.32
N HIS A 27 12.51 11.69 -9.16
CA HIS A 27 13.26 10.42 -9.13
C HIS A 27 13.47 9.84 -10.52
N SER A 28 14.53 9.02 -10.69
CA SER A 28 14.72 8.22 -11.90
C SER A 28 13.78 7.02 -11.89
N VAL A 29 13.02 6.80 -12.97
CA VAL A 29 12.03 5.73 -13.04
C VAL A 29 12.20 4.92 -14.33
N ALA A 30 12.16 3.59 -14.22
CA ALA A 30 11.95 2.71 -15.36
C ALA A 30 10.69 1.88 -15.14
N ILE A 31 9.86 1.77 -16.19
CA ILE A 31 8.64 0.96 -16.15
C ILE A 31 8.67 -0.08 -17.25
N ILE A 32 8.32 -1.32 -16.90
CA ILE A 32 8.35 -2.50 -17.78
C ILE A 32 6.91 -2.98 -18.00
N ASP A 33 6.52 -3.20 -19.24
CA ASP A 33 5.27 -3.89 -19.58
C ASP A 33 5.44 -4.71 -20.86
N GLN A 34 4.70 -5.81 -20.99
CA GLN A 34 4.70 -6.64 -22.20
C GLN A 34 3.98 -5.96 -23.37
N ASP A 35 2.96 -5.17 -23.06
CA ASP A 35 2.19 -4.42 -24.05
C ASP A 35 2.69 -2.97 -24.10
N SER A 36 3.35 -2.61 -25.19
CA SER A 36 3.82 -1.24 -25.42
C SER A 36 2.69 -0.19 -25.42
N LYS A 37 1.45 -0.59 -25.76
CA LYS A 37 0.27 0.29 -25.68
C LYS A 37 -0.08 0.66 -24.26
N ALA A 38 0.32 -0.13 -23.27
CA ALA A 38 0.09 0.16 -21.87
C ALA A 38 0.73 1.48 -21.43
N PHE A 39 1.83 1.89 -22.06
CA PHE A 39 2.53 3.14 -21.75
C PHE A 39 1.74 4.40 -22.07
N SER A 40 0.66 4.30 -22.86
CA SER A 40 -0.28 5.43 -23.08
C SER A 40 -0.98 5.89 -21.79
N ARG A 41 -0.92 5.11 -20.70
CA ARG A 41 -1.46 5.45 -19.39
C ARG A 41 -0.55 6.35 -18.55
N LEU A 42 0.70 6.48 -18.96
CA LEU A 42 1.65 7.37 -18.27
C LEU A 42 1.27 8.82 -18.50
N SER A 43 1.70 9.70 -17.58
CA SER A 43 1.57 11.15 -17.81
C SER A 43 2.26 11.55 -19.11
N PRO A 44 1.71 12.53 -19.86
CA PRO A 44 2.39 13.10 -21.01
C PRO A 44 3.81 13.59 -20.71
N ASP A 45 4.02 14.11 -19.48
CA ASP A 45 5.30 14.65 -19.01
C ASP A 45 6.24 13.57 -18.45
N PHE A 46 5.85 12.28 -18.50
CA PHE A 46 6.69 11.21 -17.97
C PHE A 46 8.01 11.09 -18.74
N SER A 47 9.10 11.41 -18.07
CA SER A 47 10.46 11.43 -18.61
C SER A 47 11.22 10.10 -18.44
N GLY A 48 10.69 9.20 -17.61
CA GLY A 48 11.32 7.93 -17.29
C GLY A 48 11.41 6.95 -18.46
N ARG A 49 12.17 5.88 -18.24
CA ARG A 49 12.42 4.84 -19.26
C ARG A 49 11.23 3.89 -19.38
N ARG A 50 10.81 3.61 -20.61
CA ARG A 50 9.82 2.59 -20.97
C ARG A 50 10.50 1.37 -21.54
N VAL A 51 10.30 0.20 -20.95
CA VAL A 51 10.89 -1.06 -21.39
C VAL A 51 9.77 -2.03 -21.78
N THR A 52 9.74 -2.42 -23.06
CA THR A 52 8.76 -3.40 -23.54
C THR A 52 9.32 -4.80 -23.37
N GLY A 53 8.63 -5.66 -22.62
CA GLY A 53 9.04 -7.05 -22.44
C GLY A 53 8.49 -7.72 -21.19
N VAL A 54 8.92 -8.94 -20.95
CA VAL A 54 8.51 -9.76 -19.81
C VAL A 54 9.26 -9.28 -18.57
N GLY A 55 8.55 -8.72 -17.59
CA GLY A 55 9.14 -8.04 -16.44
C GLY A 55 9.87 -8.93 -15.43
N MET A 56 9.83 -10.26 -15.58
CA MET A 56 10.67 -11.20 -14.82
C MET A 56 11.92 -11.65 -15.61
N ASP A 57 12.03 -11.29 -16.90
CA ASP A 57 13.19 -11.60 -17.71
C ASP A 57 14.38 -10.73 -17.27
N ARG A 58 15.51 -11.40 -17.06
CA ARG A 58 16.75 -10.74 -16.66
C ARG A 58 17.25 -9.70 -17.67
N ALA A 59 17.00 -9.90 -18.96
CA ALA A 59 17.36 -8.93 -19.99
C ALA A 59 16.52 -7.65 -19.89
N CYS A 60 15.20 -7.78 -19.73
CA CYS A 60 14.31 -6.64 -19.52
C CYS A 60 14.65 -5.88 -18.22
N LEU A 61 14.90 -6.61 -17.14
CA LEU A 61 15.31 -6.01 -15.86
C LEU A 61 16.65 -5.24 -15.98
N ARG A 62 17.62 -5.78 -16.73
CA ARG A 62 18.87 -5.05 -17.01
C ARG A 62 18.64 -3.80 -17.85
N GLN A 63 17.77 -3.85 -18.86
CA GLN A 63 17.40 -2.67 -19.65
C GLN A 63 16.76 -1.59 -18.79
N ALA A 64 16.06 -1.98 -17.72
CA ALA A 64 15.49 -1.07 -16.73
C ALA A 64 16.49 -0.60 -15.66
N ASN A 65 17.78 -0.91 -15.79
CA ASN A 65 18.84 -0.61 -14.82
C ASN A 65 18.54 -1.12 -13.40
N ILE A 66 18.02 -2.35 -13.30
CA ILE A 66 17.61 -2.96 -12.01
C ILE A 66 18.75 -3.00 -10.98
N LYS A 67 20.02 -3.07 -11.41
CA LYS A 67 21.18 -3.13 -10.52
C LYS A 67 21.37 -1.86 -9.71
N ASP A 68 20.94 -0.73 -10.26
CA ASP A 68 21.06 0.59 -9.62
C ASP A 68 19.75 0.99 -8.93
N ALA A 69 18.75 0.08 -8.90
CA ALA A 69 17.45 0.37 -8.34
C ALA A 69 17.51 0.42 -6.81
N TYR A 70 17.04 1.51 -6.25
CA TYR A 70 16.72 1.63 -4.83
C TYR A 70 15.55 0.74 -4.44
N ALA A 71 14.53 0.67 -5.30
CA ALA A 71 13.38 -0.20 -5.06
C ALA A 71 12.79 -0.76 -6.36
N PHE A 72 12.16 -1.93 -6.24
CA PHE A 72 11.43 -2.62 -7.30
C PHE A 72 9.97 -2.88 -6.89
N ALA A 73 9.03 -2.52 -7.75
CA ALA A 73 7.61 -2.77 -7.54
C ALA A 73 7.03 -3.64 -8.64
N ALA A 74 6.52 -4.83 -8.30
CA ALA A 74 5.81 -5.71 -9.22
C ALA A 74 4.29 -5.52 -9.04
N VAL A 75 3.63 -4.84 -9.99
CA VAL A 75 2.23 -4.42 -9.88
C VAL A 75 1.39 -4.80 -11.11
N SER A 76 1.81 -5.83 -11.85
CA SER A 76 1.06 -6.37 -12.99
C SER A 76 -0.25 -7.05 -12.53
N SER A 77 -1.04 -7.57 -13.48
CA SER A 77 -2.31 -8.24 -13.18
C SER A 77 -2.16 -9.68 -12.65
N GLY A 78 -0.97 -10.28 -12.71
CA GLY A 78 -0.74 -11.67 -12.32
C GLY A 78 0.03 -11.82 -11.02
N ASP A 79 -0.55 -12.47 -10.00
CA ASP A 79 0.11 -12.70 -8.70
C ASP A 79 1.42 -13.47 -8.85
N ASN A 80 1.39 -14.57 -9.62
CA ASN A 80 2.59 -15.39 -9.85
C ASN A 80 3.71 -14.59 -10.52
N SER A 81 3.38 -13.80 -11.54
CA SER A 81 4.36 -12.96 -12.25
C SER A 81 4.95 -11.90 -11.33
N ASN A 82 4.12 -11.28 -10.48
CA ASN A 82 4.58 -10.28 -9.52
C ASN A 82 5.55 -10.87 -8.50
N ILE A 83 5.23 -12.05 -7.96
CA ILE A 83 6.10 -12.72 -6.99
C ILE A 83 7.41 -13.18 -7.61
N ILE A 84 7.36 -13.81 -8.79
CA ILE A 84 8.58 -14.27 -9.46
C ILE A 84 9.49 -13.08 -9.78
N ALA A 85 8.93 -11.99 -10.30
CA ALA A 85 9.70 -10.79 -10.61
C ALA A 85 10.33 -10.16 -9.35
N ALA A 86 9.57 -10.05 -8.26
CA ALA A 86 10.07 -9.53 -6.98
C ALA A 86 11.21 -10.41 -6.42
N ARG A 87 11.07 -11.74 -6.51
CA ARG A 87 12.13 -12.67 -6.12
C ARG A 87 13.38 -12.53 -6.98
N VAL A 88 13.22 -12.43 -8.30
CA VAL A 88 14.35 -12.22 -9.22
C VAL A 88 15.06 -10.89 -8.91
N ALA A 89 14.30 -9.82 -8.69
CA ALA A 89 14.87 -8.53 -8.33
C ALA A 89 15.70 -8.62 -7.03
N ARG A 90 15.18 -9.27 -6.00
CA ARG A 90 15.84 -9.40 -4.70
C ARG A 90 16.97 -10.43 -4.70
N GLU A 91 16.73 -11.64 -5.20
CA GLU A 91 17.68 -12.75 -5.04
C GLU A 91 18.80 -12.73 -6.10
N VAL A 92 18.51 -12.22 -7.30
CA VAL A 92 19.48 -12.21 -8.43
C VAL A 92 20.16 -10.85 -8.59
N PHE A 93 19.40 -9.77 -8.40
CA PHE A 93 19.91 -8.40 -8.59
C PHE A 93 20.18 -7.67 -7.28
N HIS A 94 19.86 -8.29 -6.13
CA HIS A 94 20.11 -7.77 -4.78
C HIS A 94 19.45 -6.42 -4.50
N VAL A 95 18.27 -6.17 -5.10
CA VAL A 95 17.48 -4.98 -4.79
C VAL A 95 16.94 -5.12 -3.37
N GLU A 96 17.31 -4.19 -2.50
CA GLU A 96 16.97 -4.25 -1.07
C GLU A 96 15.47 -4.07 -0.81
N HIS A 97 14.87 -3.11 -1.50
CA HIS A 97 13.47 -2.76 -1.32
C HIS A 97 12.63 -3.32 -2.47
N VAL A 98 11.94 -4.44 -2.22
CA VAL A 98 11.02 -5.03 -3.21
C VAL A 98 9.60 -5.07 -2.65
N VAL A 99 8.61 -4.87 -3.52
CA VAL A 99 7.20 -5.04 -3.17
C VAL A 99 6.44 -5.71 -4.30
N ALA A 100 5.54 -6.63 -3.96
CA ALA A 100 4.68 -7.30 -4.91
C ALA A 100 3.20 -7.04 -4.61
N ARG A 101 2.44 -6.65 -5.64
CA ARG A 101 0.99 -6.58 -5.56
C ARG A 101 0.40 -7.98 -5.71
N ILE A 102 -0.50 -8.34 -4.79
CA ILE A 102 -1.19 -9.62 -4.77
C ILE A 102 -2.70 -9.38 -4.71
N TYR A 103 -3.45 -10.09 -5.54
CA TYR A 103 -4.91 -10.04 -5.52
C TYR A 103 -5.50 -11.00 -4.51
N ASP A 104 -4.94 -12.22 -4.40
CA ASP A 104 -5.39 -13.26 -3.48
C ASP A 104 -4.79 -13.04 -2.07
N PRO A 105 -5.61 -12.71 -1.05
CA PRO A 105 -5.11 -12.46 0.31
C PRO A 105 -4.42 -13.67 0.94
N THR A 106 -4.87 -14.90 0.61
CA THR A 106 -4.29 -16.13 1.13
C THR A 106 -2.85 -16.30 0.67
N ARG A 107 -2.58 -15.95 -0.58
CA ARG A 107 -1.23 -15.96 -1.16
C ARG A 107 -0.36 -14.84 -0.59
N ALA A 108 -0.92 -13.66 -0.33
CA ALA A 108 -0.18 -12.55 0.27
C ALA A 108 0.50 -12.96 1.58
N TYR A 109 -0.24 -13.59 2.49
CA TYR A 109 0.28 -14.10 3.76
C TYR A 109 1.45 -15.09 3.57
N LEU A 110 1.32 -16.02 2.61
CA LEU A 110 2.38 -17.00 2.33
C LEU A 110 3.68 -16.32 1.87
N TYR A 111 3.58 -15.33 1.00
CA TYR A 111 4.75 -14.66 0.42
C TYR A 111 5.42 -13.69 1.40
N GLU A 112 4.65 -13.05 2.29
CA GLU A 112 5.20 -12.27 3.41
C GLU A 112 6.06 -13.14 4.33
N ARG A 113 5.63 -14.36 4.64
CA ARG A 113 6.45 -15.33 5.38
C ARG A 113 7.73 -15.74 4.68
N LEU A 114 7.76 -15.69 3.35
CA LEU A 114 8.97 -15.89 2.53
C LEU A 114 9.81 -14.60 2.41
N GLY A 115 9.43 -13.57 3.17
CA GLY A 115 10.16 -12.31 3.26
C GLY A 115 9.95 -11.37 2.06
N ILE A 116 8.92 -11.56 1.24
CA ILE A 116 8.57 -10.62 0.16
C ILE A 116 7.43 -9.75 0.63
N PRO A 117 7.65 -8.44 0.86
CA PRO A 117 6.58 -7.51 1.21
C PRO A 117 5.50 -7.51 0.15
N THR A 118 4.24 -7.68 0.57
CA THR A 118 3.10 -7.72 -0.35
C THR A 118 2.08 -6.62 -0.08
N VAL A 119 1.33 -6.27 -1.12
CA VAL A 119 0.17 -5.38 -1.03
C VAL A 119 -1.06 -6.11 -1.55
N ALA A 120 -1.90 -6.60 -0.62
CA ALA A 120 -3.18 -7.24 -0.92
C ALA A 120 -4.22 -6.19 -1.35
N SER A 121 -4.26 -5.88 -2.64
CA SER A 121 -5.03 -4.74 -3.16
C SER A 121 -6.54 -4.94 -3.09
N VAL A 122 -7.04 -6.16 -3.30
CA VAL A 122 -8.48 -6.49 -3.24
C VAL A 122 -8.98 -6.37 -1.81
N GLN A 123 -8.28 -6.98 -0.86
CA GLN A 123 -8.66 -6.93 0.55
C GLN A 123 -8.75 -5.47 1.04
N ARG A 124 -7.73 -4.66 0.80
CA ARG A 124 -7.72 -3.23 1.21
C ARG A 124 -8.86 -2.44 0.58
N THR A 125 -9.16 -2.69 -0.69
CA THR A 125 -10.27 -2.02 -1.37
C THR A 125 -11.61 -2.47 -0.79
N THR A 126 -11.80 -3.78 -0.59
CA THR A 126 -13.02 -4.35 0.00
C THR A 126 -13.27 -3.80 1.40
N GLU A 127 -12.27 -3.79 2.27
CA GLU A 127 -12.37 -3.21 3.61
C GLU A 127 -12.72 -1.71 3.57
N SER A 128 -12.17 -0.97 2.60
CA SER A 128 -12.48 0.45 2.43
C SER A 128 -13.92 0.69 1.97
N VAL A 129 -14.45 -0.19 1.10
CA VAL A 129 -15.84 -0.15 0.65
C VAL A 129 -16.78 -0.54 1.79
N LEU A 130 -16.50 -1.66 2.47
CA LEU A 130 -17.30 -2.13 3.60
C LEU A 130 -17.45 -1.06 4.69
N ARG A 131 -16.37 -0.38 5.04
CA ARG A 131 -16.40 0.74 6.01
C ARG A 131 -17.35 1.87 5.61
N ARG A 132 -17.59 2.07 4.33
CA ARG A 132 -18.50 3.11 3.82
C ARG A 132 -19.94 2.64 3.69
N MET A 133 -20.14 1.32 3.60
CA MET A 133 -21.45 0.70 3.43
C MET A 133 -22.10 0.31 4.75
N LEU A 134 -21.30 -0.05 5.74
CA LEU A 134 -21.79 -0.42 7.06
C LEU A 134 -22.14 0.82 7.88
N PRO A 135 -23.13 0.73 8.79
CA PRO A 135 -23.41 1.79 9.74
C PRO A 135 -22.15 2.17 10.53
N PRO A 136 -22.03 3.42 11.00
CA PRO A 136 -20.81 3.91 11.66
C PRO A 136 -20.54 3.33 13.06
N ASP A 137 -21.24 2.25 13.45
CA ASP A 137 -21.23 1.65 14.79
C ASP A 137 -19.94 0.89 15.14
N ALA A 138 -18.79 1.40 14.90
CA ALA A 138 -17.46 0.87 15.12
C ALA A 138 -16.75 0.45 13.83
N SER A 139 -16.39 1.41 12.98
CA SER A 139 -15.58 1.11 11.80
C SER A 139 -14.09 1.04 12.18
N LEU A 140 -13.45 -0.09 11.87
CA LEU A 140 -12.00 -0.24 12.00
C LEU A 140 -11.29 0.72 11.04
N ILE A 141 -10.54 1.67 11.58
CA ILE A 141 -9.76 2.66 10.81
C ILE A 141 -8.40 2.06 10.43
N TRP A 142 -7.77 1.39 11.38
CA TRP A 142 -6.45 0.79 11.23
C TRP A 142 -6.32 -0.46 12.12
N SER A 143 -5.56 -1.44 11.64
CA SER A 143 -5.20 -2.63 12.42
C SER A 143 -3.70 -2.88 12.27
N HIS A 144 -3.06 -3.27 13.36
CA HIS A 144 -1.70 -3.78 13.31
C HIS A 144 -1.66 -5.07 12.47
N PRO A 145 -0.59 -5.35 11.69
CA PRO A 145 -0.50 -6.58 10.88
C PRO A 145 -0.72 -7.88 11.66
N THR A 146 -0.40 -7.90 12.96
CA THR A 146 -0.66 -9.07 13.84
C THR A 146 -2.12 -9.21 14.25
N GLY A 147 -2.98 -8.23 13.97
CA GLY A 147 -4.38 -8.21 14.40
C GLY A 147 -4.60 -7.97 15.90
N SER A 148 -3.53 -7.82 16.69
CA SER A 148 -3.62 -7.68 18.16
C SER A 148 -4.03 -6.28 18.63
N VAL A 149 -3.88 -5.27 17.78
CA VAL A 149 -4.25 -3.87 18.08
C VAL A 149 -4.95 -3.27 16.88
N GLY A 150 -6.05 -2.56 17.13
CA GLY A 150 -6.80 -1.84 16.11
C GLY A 150 -7.24 -0.46 16.59
N LEU A 151 -7.35 0.49 15.65
CA LEU A 151 -7.97 1.79 15.86
C LEU A 151 -9.36 1.75 15.22
N VAL A 152 -10.39 1.99 16.03
CA VAL A 152 -11.79 1.99 15.58
C VAL A 152 -12.40 3.38 15.72
N ASN A 153 -13.27 3.73 14.79
CA ASN A 153 -14.16 4.88 14.98
C ASN A 153 -15.49 4.34 15.52
N ALA A 154 -15.88 4.78 16.68
CA ALA A 154 -17.14 4.37 17.30
C ALA A 154 -18.03 5.58 17.59
N THR A 155 -19.33 5.44 17.37
CA THR A 155 -20.32 6.42 17.83
C THR A 155 -20.52 6.21 19.33
N PRO A 156 -20.43 7.28 20.15
CA PRO A 156 -20.66 7.14 21.59
C PRO A 156 -22.04 6.57 21.89
N SER A 157 -22.11 5.56 22.80
CA SER A 157 -23.39 5.13 23.35
C SER A 157 -24.04 6.28 24.12
N PRO A 158 -25.38 6.41 24.06
CA PRO A 158 -26.10 7.36 24.91
C PRO A 158 -25.78 7.21 26.41
N ASP A 159 -25.48 5.99 26.85
CA ASP A 159 -25.11 5.68 28.24
C ASP A 159 -23.76 6.28 28.68
N TRP A 160 -22.95 6.74 27.71
CA TRP A 160 -21.64 7.35 27.99
C TRP A 160 -21.72 8.86 28.14
N TYR A 161 -22.85 9.48 27.88
CA TYR A 161 -22.99 10.93 27.98
C TYR A 161 -22.86 11.39 29.44
N GLY A 162 -21.92 12.32 29.66
CA GLY A 162 -21.59 12.82 31.01
C GLY A 162 -20.56 11.99 31.78
N LEU A 163 -20.04 10.91 31.17
CA LEU A 163 -18.92 10.16 31.74
C LEU A 163 -17.59 10.77 31.27
N THR A 164 -16.56 10.68 32.12
CA THR A 164 -15.19 11.02 31.73
C THR A 164 -14.62 9.96 30.78
N PHE A 165 -13.68 10.33 29.93
CA PHE A 165 -13.01 9.37 29.05
C PHE A 165 -12.33 8.26 29.84
N ARG A 166 -11.73 8.56 30.98
CA ARG A 166 -11.14 7.54 31.86
C ARG A 166 -12.15 6.46 32.23
N LEU A 167 -13.36 6.84 32.64
CA LEU A 167 -14.39 5.87 33.03
C LEU A 167 -14.86 5.05 31.83
N ILE A 168 -15.02 5.66 30.64
CA ILE A 168 -15.36 4.96 29.42
C ILE A 168 -14.27 3.95 29.02
N GLU A 169 -12.98 4.34 29.13
CA GLU A 169 -11.84 3.47 28.88
C GLU A 169 -11.83 2.25 29.82
N ASP A 170 -12.08 2.48 31.11
CA ASP A 170 -12.16 1.40 32.11
C ASP A 170 -13.32 0.44 31.83
N LEU A 171 -14.49 0.95 31.42
CA LEU A 171 -15.67 0.15 31.09
C LEU A 171 -15.50 -0.67 29.80
N THR A 172 -14.79 -0.12 28.81
CA THR A 172 -14.67 -0.73 27.47
C THR A 172 -13.38 -1.52 27.28
N GLY A 173 -12.41 -1.37 28.17
CA GLY A 173 -11.06 -1.93 27.99
C GLY A 173 -10.30 -1.32 26.82
N SER A 174 -10.73 -0.17 26.30
CA SER A 174 -10.18 0.51 25.14
C SER A 174 -9.50 1.80 25.53
N ARG A 175 -8.72 2.41 24.62
CA ARG A 175 -8.14 3.75 24.82
C ARG A 175 -8.77 4.72 23.84
N ILE A 176 -9.19 5.87 24.33
CA ILE A 176 -9.71 6.95 23.49
C ILE A 176 -8.52 7.82 23.07
N VAL A 177 -8.25 7.88 21.77
CA VAL A 177 -7.10 8.63 21.22
C VAL A 177 -7.52 10.04 20.82
N PHE A 178 -8.69 10.18 20.20
CA PHE A 178 -9.24 11.45 19.79
C PHE A 178 -10.75 11.39 19.69
N THR A 179 -11.39 12.55 19.71
CA THR A 179 -12.82 12.70 19.37
C THR A 179 -12.97 13.56 18.13
N SER A 180 -14.03 13.31 17.37
CA SER A 180 -14.41 14.12 16.22
C SER A 180 -15.86 14.57 16.36
N ARG A 181 -16.08 15.89 16.34
CA ARG A 181 -17.41 16.49 16.35
C ARG A 181 -17.52 17.51 15.22
N LEU A 182 -18.45 17.30 14.30
CA LEU A 182 -18.70 18.21 13.16
C LEU A 182 -17.41 18.55 12.37
N GLY A 183 -16.55 17.54 12.16
CA GLY A 183 -15.28 17.71 11.43
C GLY A 183 -14.12 18.29 12.27
N THR A 184 -14.37 18.70 13.51
CA THR A 184 -13.30 19.15 14.42
C THR A 184 -12.76 17.97 15.20
N ILE A 185 -11.44 17.76 15.12
CA ILE A 185 -10.74 16.68 15.84
C ILE A 185 -10.06 17.28 17.06
N ARG A 186 -10.21 16.59 18.21
CA ARG A 186 -9.51 16.92 19.45
C ARG A 186 -8.87 15.67 20.04
N THR A 187 -7.64 15.78 20.50
CA THR A 187 -6.99 14.70 21.25
C THR A 187 -7.75 14.47 22.56
N ALA A 188 -7.89 13.22 22.94
CA ALA A 188 -8.59 12.88 24.18
C ALA A 188 -7.72 13.20 25.40
N GLU A 189 -8.31 13.91 26.35
CA GLU A 189 -7.74 14.13 27.68
C GLU A 189 -8.54 13.28 28.68
N PRO A 190 -7.89 12.50 29.57
CA PRO A 190 -8.57 11.51 30.42
C PRO A 190 -9.70 12.05 31.28
N ASP A 191 -9.61 13.29 31.72
CA ASP A 191 -10.58 13.93 32.61
C ASP A 191 -11.62 14.79 31.85
N PHE A 192 -11.60 14.73 30.50
CA PHE A 192 -12.58 15.40 29.66
C PHE A 192 -13.91 14.61 29.66
N VAL A 193 -15.05 15.34 29.64
CA VAL A 193 -16.43 14.79 29.59
C VAL A 193 -17.07 15.07 28.25
#